data_d45d0b076297cf3c083b4091cea829e4
#
_entry.id   d45d0b076297cf3c083b4091cea829e4
#
_cell.length_a   1.000
_cell.length_b   1.000
_cell.length_c   1.000
_cell.angle_alpha   90.00
_cell.angle_beta   90.00
_cell.angle_gamma   90.00
#
_symmetry.space_group_name_H-M   'P 1'
#
loop_
_entity.id
_entity.type
_entity.pdbx_description
1 polymer ?
#
loop_
_entity_poly.entity_id
_entity_poly.type
_entity_poly.pdbx_seq_one_letter_code
_entity_poly.pdbx_strand_id
1 'polypeptide(L)'
;MIYLEILVWIAIWMVAMAIIEYSIHRWTMHRKRSWLPKWIFQDHAIEHHKKERNDINIDLPLYFHILVGSPLIIASYFISLISLLTLLTVFMYHSYTWTKLHRGIHDLENNWLMKTSYFKRAKHHHELHHERPGKNFGVVFLWTDSLFRTKLK
;
A
#
# COMPACT_ATOMS: atom_id res chain seq x y z
N MET A 1 -28.50 -5.62 -12.88
CA MET A 1 -28.36 -4.96 -11.57
C MET A 1 -27.12 -5.46 -10.82
N ILE A 2 -26.89 -6.77 -10.70
CA ILE A 2 -25.74 -7.35 -9.95
C ILE A 2 -24.35 -6.90 -10.45
N TYR A 3 -24.13 -6.82 -11.75
CA TYR A 3 -22.85 -6.37 -12.31
C TYR A 3 -22.50 -4.92 -11.94
N LEU A 4 -23.51 -4.04 -11.92
CA LEU A 4 -23.31 -2.66 -11.49
C LEU A 4 -22.95 -2.57 -10.01
N GLU A 5 -23.60 -3.37 -9.18
CA GLU A 5 -23.27 -3.46 -7.75
C GLU A 5 -21.85 -3.94 -7.51
N ILE A 6 -21.39 -4.98 -8.23
CA ILE A 6 -20.01 -5.47 -8.18
C ILE A 6 -19.01 -4.36 -8.56
N LEU A 7 -19.25 -3.65 -9.66
CA LEU A 7 -18.37 -2.56 -10.09
C LEU A 7 -18.32 -1.41 -9.09
N VAL A 8 -19.44 -1.06 -8.49
CA VAL A 8 -19.52 -0.02 -7.45
C VAL A 8 -18.71 -0.43 -6.22
N TRP A 9 -18.85 -1.68 -5.73
CA TRP A 9 -18.09 -2.15 -4.59
C TRP A 9 -16.60 -2.26 -4.89
N ILE A 10 -16.21 -2.72 -6.08
CA ILE A 10 -14.78 -2.72 -6.48
C ILE A 10 -14.23 -1.29 -6.43
N ALA A 11 -14.93 -0.30 -6.99
CA ALA A 11 -14.49 1.10 -6.98
C ALA A 11 -14.35 1.63 -5.55
N ILE A 12 -15.32 1.37 -4.68
CA ILE A 12 -15.29 1.77 -3.27
C ILE A 12 -14.08 1.16 -2.56
N TRP A 13 -13.84 -0.15 -2.71
CA TRP A 13 -12.74 -0.82 -2.05
C TRP A 13 -11.37 -0.44 -2.61
N MET A 14 -11.26 -0.17 -3.90
CA MET A 14 -10.03 0.36 -4.51
C MET A 14 -9.66 1.74 -3.94
N VAL A 15 -10.64 2.63 -3.79
CA VAL A 15 -10.42 3.96 -3.18
C VAL A 15 -10.07 3.81 -1.70
N ALA A 16 -10.78 2.96 -0.96
CA ALA A 16 -10.51 2.71 0.45
C ALA A 16 -9.09 2.15 0.64
N MET A 17 -8.68 1.15 -0.15
CA MET A 17 -7.32 0.59 -0.08
C MET A 17 -6.25 1.61 -0.40
N ALA A 18 -6.48 2.49 -1.38
CA ALA A 18 -5.53 3.55 -1.71
C ALA A 18 -5.33 4.54 -0.54
N ILE A 19 -6.42 4.93 0.14
CA ILE A 19 -6.35 5.82 1.31
C ILE A 19 -5.70 5.11 2.50
N ILE A 20 -6.00 3.83 2.71
CA ILE A 20 -5.41 3.01 3.78
C ILE A 20 -3.90 2.85 3.55
N GLU A 21 -3.47 2.44 2.36
CA GLU A 21 -2.05 2.34 1.99
C GLU A 21 -1.31 3.63 2.31
N TYR A 22 -1.78 4.73 1.77
CA TYR A 22 -1.20 6.05 1.99
C TYR A 22 -1.14 6.42 3.49
N SER A 23 -2.23 6.19 4.21
CA SER A 23 -2.35 6.57 5.62
C SER A 23 -1.38 5.78 6.50
N ILE A 24 -1.28 4.47 6.27
CA ILE A 24 -0.38 3.60 7.01
C ILE A 24 1.07 3.95 6.68
N HIS A 25 1.41 4.09 5.41
CA HIS A 25 2.75 4.46 5.02
C HIS A 25 3.17 5.79 5.66
N ARG A 26 2.36 6.85 5.51
CA ARG A 26 2.66 8.19 6.00
C ARG A 26 2.65 8.30 7.53
N TRP A 27 1.60 7.79 8.18
CA TRP A 27 1.34 8.10 9.60
C TRP A 27 1.71 6.98 10.55
N THR A 28 1.89 5.77 10.07
CA THR A 28 2.24 4.62 10.88
C THR A 28 3.72 4.23 10.69
N MET A 29 4.18 4.15 9.45
CA MET A 29 5.53 3.69 9.15
C MET A 29 6.58 4.81 9.25
N HIS A 30 6.24 6.05 8.84
CA HIS A 30 7.15 7.20 8.87
C HIS A 30 7.05 8.07 10.13
N ARG A 31 6.17 7.76 11.07
CA ARG A 31 6.02 8.52 12.31
C ARG A 31 6.09 7.64 13.54
N LYS A 32 7.09 7.90 14.40
CA LYS A 32 7.15 7.25 15.70
C LYS A 32 5.94 7.64 16.55
N ARG A 33 5.20 6.63 17.02
CA ARG A 33 4.03 6.78 17.87
C ARG A 33 4.23 6.00 19.17
N SER A 34 3.87 6.60 20.31
CA SER A 34 3.99 5.95 21.63
C SER A 34 3.06 4.74 21.80
N TRP A 35 1.92 4.74 21.10
CA TRP A 35 0.89 3.68 21.15
C TRP A 35 1.07 2.59 20.10
N LEU A 36 2.04 2.73 19.18
CA LEU A 36 2.38 1.70 18.18
C LEU A 36 3.67 0.97 18.59
N PRO A 37 3.81 -0.31 18.19
CA PRO A 37 5.06 -1.03 18.33
C PRO A 37 6.23 -0.26 17.70
N LYS A 38 7.31 -0.10 18.46
CA LYS A 38 8.47 0.70 18.03
C LYS A 38 9.12 0.18 16.76
N TRP A 39 9.06 -1.14 16.52
CA TRP A 39 9.66 -1.79 15.37
C TRP A 39 9.02 -1.36 14.03
N ILE A 40 7.74 -0.97 13.99
CA ILE A 40 7.09 -0.49 12.75
C ILE A 40 7.85 0.72 12.18
N PHE A 41 8.12 1.72 13.03
CA PHE A 41 8.92 2.88 12.63
C PHE A 41 10.39 2.52 12.42
N GLN A 42 10.95 1.67 13.28
CA GLN A 42 12.36 1.28 13.21
C GLN A 42 12.66 0.56 11.90
N ASP A 43 11.87 -0.46 11.54
CA ASP A 43 12.12 -1.27 10.36
C ASP A 43 11.92 -0.48 9.07
N HIS A 44 10.92 0.39 9.03
CA HIS A 44 10.63 1.16 7.81
C HIS A 44 11.47 2.44 7.69
N ALA A 45 11.31 3.37 8.64
CA ALA A 45 11.95 4.68 8.52
C ALA A 45 13.46 4.68 8.78
N ILE A 46 13.96 3.73 9.60
CA ILE A 46 15.38 3.69 9.97
C ILE A 46 16.11 2.61 9.17
N GLU A 47 15.69 1.35 9.24
CA GLU A 47 16.42 0.26 8.58
C GLU A 47 16.26 0.35 7.06
N HIS A 48 15.01 0.46 6.57
CA HIS A 48 14.73 0.49 5.14
C HIS A 48 15.15 1.82 4.48
N HIS A 49 14.72 2.97 4.99
CA HIS A 49 15.05 4.26 4.38
C HIS A 49 16.44 4.79 4.75
N LYS A 50 16.71 5.00 6.06
CA LYS A 50 17.94 5.69 6.48
C LYS A 50 19.19 4.84 6.32
N LYS A 51 19.08 3.50 6.52
CA LYS A 51 20.21 2.57 6.36
C LYS A 51 20.20 1.84 5.02
N GLU A 52 19.24 2.14 4.14
CA GLU A 52 19.11 1.59 2.79
C GLU A 52 19.10 0.05 2.75
N ARG A 53 18.51 -0.57 3.78
CA ARG A 53 18.37 -2.02 3.84
C ARG A 53 17.18 -2.47 3.00
N ASN A 54 17.45 -2.78 1.75
CA ASN A 54 16.43 -3.18 0.77
C ASN A 54 15.80 -4.56 1.04
N ASP A 55 16.29 -5.31 2.01
CA ASP A 55 15.78 -6.62 2.45
C ASP A 55 14.74 -6.51 3.59
N ILE A 56 14.57 -5.34 4.19
CA ILE A 56 13.67 -5.11 5.33
C ILE A 56 12.44 -4.34 4.89
N ASN A 57 11.30 -4.74 5.44
CA ASN A 57 9.98 -4.10 5.23
C ASN A 57 9.53 -3.99 3.76
N ILE A 58 9.91 -4.99 2.97
CA ILE A 58 9.61 -5.08 1.54
C ILE A 58 8.25 -5.72 1.28
N ASP A 59 7.89 -6.71 2.09
CA ASP A 59 6.60 -7.42 1.98
C ASP A 59 5.64 -6.92 3.06
N LEU A 60 4.36 -6.88 2.73
CA LEU A 60 3.32 -6.64 3.73
C LEU A 60 3.20 -7.87 4.64
N PRO A 61 3.50 -7.76 5.92
CA PRO A 61 3.50 -8.92 6.81
C PRO A 61 2.07 -9.39 7.14
N LEU A 62 1.92 -10.67 7.48
CA LEU A 62 0.61 -11.28 7.76
C LEU A 62 -0.19 -10.54 8.83
N TYR A 63 0.48 -10.08 9.90
CA TYR A 63 -0.21 -9.32 10.96
C TYR A 63 -0.84 -8.03 10.43
N PHE A 64 -0.24 -7.38 9.42
CA PHE A 64 -0.82 -6.22 8.78
C PHE A 64 -2.15 -6.58 8.10
N HIS A 65 -2.17 -7.69 7.37
CA HIS A 65 -3.39 -8.19 6.74
C HIS A 65 -4.48 -8.49 7.78
N ILE A 66 -4.10 -9.05 8.93
CA ILE A 66 -5.05 -9.34 10.02
C ILE A 66 -5.55 -8.04 10.66
N LEU A 67 -4.65 -7.15 11.09
CA LEU A 67 -5.03 -5.95 11.86
C LEU A 67 -5.80 -4.92 11.01
N VAL A 68 -5.46 -4.80 9.73
CA VAL A 68 -6.12 -3.85 8.81
C VAL A 68 -7.30 -4.52 8.11
N GLY A 69 -7.13 -5.75 7.67
CA GLY A 69 -8.14 -6.49 6.91
C GLY A 69 -9.33 -6.92 7.74
N SER A 70 -9.12 -7.42 8.99
CA SER A 70 -10.23 -7.98 9.76
C SER A 70 -11.36 -6.99 10.08
N PRO A 71 -11.13 -5.73 10.47
CA PRO A 71 -12.22 -4.78 10.67
C PRO A 71 -13.02 -4.52 9.39
N LEU A 72 -12.35 -4.43 8.24
CA LEU A 72 -12.99 -4.23 6.94
C LEU A 72 -13.79 -5.45 6.52
N ILE A 73 -13.26 -6.66 6.73
CA ILE A 73 -13.93 -7.93 6.43
C ILE A 73 -15.19 -8.05 7.27
N ILE A 74 -15.11 -7.78 8.58
CA ILE A 74 -16.25 -7.81 9.49
C ILE A 74 -17.31 -6.80 9.03
N ALA A 75 -16.94 -5.54 8.81
CA ALA A 75 -17.86 -4.51 8.36
C ALA A 75 -18.51 -4.89 7.02
N SER A 76 -17.72 -5.37 6.06
CA SER A 76 -18.19 -5.77 4.73
C SER A 76 -19.17 -6.96 4.79
N TYR A 77 -18.93 -7.92 5.68
CA TYR A 77 -19.83 -9.06 5.91
C TYR A 77 -21.24 -8.60 6.33
N PHE A 78 -21.33 -7.59 7.20
CA PHE A 78 -22.63 -7.02 7.63
C PHE A 78 -23.30 -6.13 6.57
N ILE A 79 -22.58 -5.72 5.52
CA ILE A 79 -23.17 -4.94 4.42
C ILE A 79 -23.83 -5.88 3.40
N SER A 80 -23.05 -6.73 2.74
CA SER A 80 -23.55 -7.75 1.81
C SER A 80 -22.47 -8.75 1.44
N LEU A 81 -22.86 -9.92 0.96
CA LEU A 81 -21.94 -10.94 0.43
C LEU A 81 -21.14 -10.40 -0.76
N ILE A 82 -21.76 -9.59 -1.62
CA ILE A 82 -21.07 -8.98 -2.78
C ILE A 82 -19.99 -8.01 -2.32
N SER A 83 -20.31 -7.16 -1.33
CA SER A 83 -19.32 -6.28 -0.70
C SER A 83 -18.13 -7.06 -0.13
N LEU A 84 -18.39 -8.15 0.59
CA LEU A 84 -17.35 -9.00 1.18
C LEU A 84 -16.45 -9.62 0.10
N LEU A 85 -17.04 -10.26 -0.92
CA LEU A 85 -16.27 -10.93 -1.97
C LEU A 85 -15.44 -9.94 -2.80
N THR A 86 -15.98 -8.76 -3.09
CA THR A 86 -15.24 -7.71 -3.81
C THR A 86 -14.14 -7.11 -2.95
N LEU A 87 -14.36 -6.92 -1.63
CA LEU A 87 -13.30 -6.52 -0.71
C LEU A 87 -12.15 -7.52 -0.70
N LEU A 88 -12.44 -8.81 -0.53
CA LEU A 88 -11.41 -9.86 -0.51
C LEU A 88 -10.60 -9.86 -1.82
N THR A 89 -11.27 -9.74 -2.95
CA THR A 89 -10.62 -9.66 -4.27
C THR A 89 -9.70 -8.45 -4.38
N VAL A 90 -10.18 -7.26 -4.01
CA VAL A 90 -9.38 -6.01 -4.05
C VAL A 90 -8.22 -6.08 -3.07
N PHE A 91 -8.44 -6.60 -1.88
CA PHE A 91 -7.41 -6.73 -0.85
C PHE A 91 -6.27 -7.68 -1.28
N MET A 92 -6.61 -8.83 -1.85
CA MET A 92 -5.62 -9.78 -2.40
C MET A 92 -4.86 -9.17 -3.58
N TYR A 93 -5.58 -8.51 -4.51
CA TYR A 93 -4.97 -7.82 -5.64
C TYR A 93 -4.00 -6.73 -5.19
N HIS A 94 -4.41 -5.90 -4.23
CA HIS A 94 -3.57 -4.84 -3.68
C HIS A 94 -2.31 -5.39 -3.02
N SER A 95 -2.46 -6.38 -2.13
CA SER A 95 -1.33 -6.99 -1.41
C SER A 95 -0.32 -7.63 -2.37
N TYR A 96 -0.81 -8.36 -3.38
CA TYR A 96 0.02 -8.94 -4.42
C TYR A 96 0.76 -7.85 -5.22
N THR A 97 0.03 -6.84 -5.69
CA THR A 97 0.59 -5.77 -6.51
C THR A 97 1.61 -4.95 -5.72
N TRP A 98 1.31 -4.63 -4.46
CA TRP A 98 2.22 -3.90 -3.58
C TRP A 98 3.54 -4.64 -3.41
N THR A 99 3.49 -5.93 -3.06
CA THR A 99 4.67 -6.77 -2.88
C THR A 99 5.49 -6.85 -4.18
N LYS A 100 4.85 -7.13 -5.32
CA LYS A 100 5.55 -7.25 -6.61
C LYS A 100 6.17 -5.94 -7.09
N LEU A 101 5.47 -4.82 -6.93
CA LEU A 101 6.02 -3.51 -7.25
C LEU A 101 7.20 -3.17 -6.34
N HIS A 102 7.03 -3.29 -5.03
CA HIS A 102 8.03 -2.88 -4.05
C HIS A 102 9.30 -3.71 -4.16
N ARG A 103 9.18 -5.05 -4.28
CA ARG A 103 10.33 -5.95 -4.53
C ARG A 103 11.04 -5.62 -5.85
N GLY A 104 10.28 -5.35 -6.92
CA GLY A 104 10.84 -4.96 -8.21
C GLY A 104 11.53 -3.59 -8.17
N ILE A 105 10.99 -2.63 -7.44
CA ILE A 105 11.59 -1.28 -7.27
C ILE A 105 12.96 -1.38 -6.58
N HIS A 106 13.08 -2.24 -5.58
CA HIS A 106 14.33 -2.48 -4.85
C HIS A 106 15.24 -3.54 -5.49
N ASP A 107 14.95 -3.93 -6.73
CA ASP A 107 15.72 -4.89 -7.53
C ASP A 107 15.90 -6.28 -6.86
N LEU A 108 14.97 -6.66 -5.96
CA LEU A 108 14.94 -7.94 -5.27
C LEU A 108 14.22 -9.04 -6.05
N GLU A 109 13.47 -8.67 -7.07
CA GLU A 109 12.70 -9.60 -7.90
C GLU A 109 12.57 -9.07 -9.32
N ASN A 110 12.77 -9.95 -10.30
CA ASN A 110 12.43 -9.65 -11.69
C ASN A 110 11.05 -10.23 -12.02
N ASN A 111 10.08 -9.38 -12.30
CA ASN A 111 8.72 -9.78 -12.60
C ASN A 111 8.13 -9.01 -13.80
N TRP A 112 6.98 -9.49 -14.30
CA TRP A 112 6.35 -8.95 -15.50
C TRP A 112 5.92 -7.47 -15.38
N LEU A 113 5.62 -6.98 -14.17
CA LEU A 113 5.24 -5.59 -13.93
C LEU A 113 6.35 -4.62 -14.32
N MET A 114 7.62 -5.02 -14.16
CA MET A 114 8.79 -4.18 -14.47
C MET A 114 8.85 -3.75 -15.94
N LYS A 115 8.17 -4.47 -16.84
CA LYS A 115 8.05 -4.14 -18.27
C LYS A 115 7.01 -3.05 -18.56
N THR A 116 6.19 -2.68 -17.57
CA THR A 116 5.09 -1.73 -17.76
C THR A 116 5.54 -0.28 -17.58
N SER A 117 4.86 0.63 -18.29
CA SER A 117 5.06 2.07 -18.07
C SER A 117 4.62 2.53 -16.69
N TYR A 118 3.69 1.79 -16.07
CA TYR A 118 3.26 2.03 -14.70
C TYR A 118 4.40 1.78 -13.71
N PHE A 119 5.10 0.66 -13.85
CA PHE A 119 6.25 0.33 -13.00
C PHE A 119 7.33 1.41 -13.05
N LYS A 120 7.67 1.91 -14.25
CA LYS A 120 8.67 2.98 -14.40
C LYS A 120 8.29 4.24 -13.60
N ARG A 121 6.99 4.60 -13.63
CA ARG A 121 6.48 5.74 -12.83
C ARG A 121 6.48 5.44 -11.33
N ALA A 122 6.10 4.24 -10.93
CA ALA A 122 6.11 3.82 -9.53
C ALA A 122 7.54 3.76 -8.97
N LYS A 123 8.49 3.23 -9.74
CA LYS A 123 9.92 3.19 -9.36
C LYS A 123 10.45 4.61 -9.14
N HIS A 124 10.31 5.48 -10.10
CA HIS A 124 10.73 6.88 -9.94
C HIS A 124 10.05 7.60 -8.77
N HIS A 125 8.74 7.37 -8.59
CA HIS A 125 7.98 7.94 -7.47
C HIS A 125 8.52 7.48 -6.12
N HIS A 126 8.86 6.20 -6.00
CA HIS A 126 9.38 5.61 -4.78
C HIS A 126 10.86 5.97 -4.53
N GLU A 127 11.68 6.09 -5.57
CA GLU A 127 13.04 6.61 -5.46
C GLU A 127 13.05 8.03 -4.88
N LEU A 128 12.19 8.92 -5.39
CA LEU A 128 11.99 10.25 -4.81
C LEU A 128 11.48 10.21 -3.36
N HIS A 129 10.71 9.17 -2.99
CA HIS A 129 10.29 8.94 -1.61
C HIS A 129 11.49 8.58 -0.71
N HIS A 130 12.41 7.73 -1.17
CA HIS A 130 13.64 7.42 -0.45
C HIS A 130 14.54 8.64 -0.25
N GLU A 131 14.67 9.50 -1.27
CA GLU A 131 15.41 10.77 -1.16
C GLU A 131 14.73 11.75 -0.17
N ARG A 132 13.39 11.77 -0.15
CA ARG A 132 12.58 12.67 0.67
C ARG A 132 11.44 11.93 1.36
N PRO A 133 11.71 11.23 2.48
CA PRO A 133 10.75 10.34 3.14
C PRO A 133 9.46 11.01 3.68
N GLY A 134 9.35 12.33 3.56
CA GLY A 134 8.14 13.10 3.85
C GLY A 134 7.19 13.30 2.66
N LYS A 135 7.49 12.69 1.52
CA LYS A 135 6.76 12.86 0.25
C LYS A 135 6.58 11.51 -0.44
N ASN A 136 5.68 11.45 -1.44
CA ASN A 136 5.51 10.30 -2.34
C ASN A 136 5.23 8.97 -1.62
N PHE A 137 4.23 8.94 -0.74
CA PHE A 137 3.92 7.76 0.09
C PHE A 137 3.20 6.64 -0.65
N GLY A 138 2.53 6.91 -1.79
CA GLY A 138 1.81 5.90 -2.56
C GLY A 138 2.77 4.93 -3.25
N VAL A 139 2.56 3.62 -3.08
CA VAL A 139 3.31 2.56 -3.76
C VAL A 139 2.49 1.98 -4.91
N VAL A 140 1.25 1.53 -4.62
CA VAL A 140 0.30 1.03 -5.63
C VAL A 140 -0.58 2.14 -6.19
N PHE A 141 -0.90 3.16 -5.40
CA PHE A 141 -1.83 4.22 -5.80
C PHE A 141 -1.17 5.60 -5.73
N LEU A 142 -0.34 5.93 -6.73
CA LEU A 142 0.45 7.17 -6.77
C LEU A 142 -0.38 8.46 -6.75
N TRP A 143 -1.67 8.39 -7.13
CA TRP A 143 -2.57 9.54 -7.15
C TRP A 143 -2.92 10.07 -5.75
N THR A 144 -2.77 9.24 -4.71
CA THR A 144 -3.00 9.64 -3.31
C THR A 144 -2.10 10.79 -2.90
N ASP A 145 -0.85 10.79 -3.35
CA ASP A 145 0.08 11.89 -3.07
C ASP A 145 -0.34 13.22 -3.71
N SER A 146 -1.01 13.17 -4.86
CA SER A 146 -1.61 14.37 -5.46
C SER A 146 -2.79 14.86 -4.64
N LEU A 147 -3.65 13.95 -4.19
CA LEU A 147 -4.82 14.26 -3.35
C LEU A 147 -4.39 14.92 -2.02
N PHE A 148 -3.37 14.36 -1.36
CA PHE A 148 -2.87 14.83 -0.07
C PHE A 148 -1.73 15.86 -0.16
N ARG A 149 -1.42 16.38 -1.36
CA ARG A 149 -0.39 17.38 -1.64
C ARG A 149 1.00 17.00 -1.15
N THR A 150 1.31 15.72 -1.24
CA THR A 150 2.63 15.16 -0.87
C THR A 150 3.45 14.73 -2.08
N LYS A 151 2.90 14.84 -3.29
CA LYS A 151 3.60 14.48 -4.52
C LYS A 151 4.76 15.44 -4.80
N LEU A 152 5.96 14.88 -5.03
CA LEU A 152 7.06 15.54 -5.72
C LEU A 152 6.89 15.41 -7.23
N LYS A 153 7.37 16.41 -7.94
CA LYS A 153 7.44 16.40 -9.42
C LYS A 153 8.84 15.99 -9.86
#